data_01d6547a8e5046ec11da8d639e5e3118
#
_entry.id   01d6547a8e5046ec11da8d639e5e3118
#
_cell.length_a   1.000
_cell.length_b   1.000
_cell.length_c   1.000
_cell.angle_alpha   90.00
_cell.angle_beta   90.00
_cell.angle_gamma   90.00
#
_symmetry.space_group_name_H-M   'P 1'
#
loop_
_entity.id
_entity.type
_entity.pdbx_description
1 polymer ?
#
loop_
_entity_poly.entity_id
_entity_poly.type
_entity_poly.pdbx_seq_one_letter_code
_entity_poly.pdbx_strand_id
1 'polypeptide(L)'
;MTQKAELEQLLRKLFSGQLLAVLGTQSQSGPYGNLVAFYATDDLKHLLFATTRSTRKYDNLSRTPQVAMVIDNRSNKEGDFHEAMAVTVIGNVKEVGGPEKEQFKALYLAKHPGLFDFVQSPACALLKIEVGTYYIVRQFQQVTELHITP
;
A
#
# COMPACT_ATOMS: atom_id res chain seq x y z
N MET A 1 -4.07 -3.19 -26.58
CA MET A 1 -3.51 -3.20 -25.20
C MET A 1 -3.62 -4.61 -24.65
N THR A 2 -2.57 -5.12 -24.02
CA THR A 2 -2.59 -6.46 -23.41
C THR A 2 -3.44 -6.44 -22.13
N GLN A 3 -3.89 -7.64 -21.73
CA GLN A 3 -4.61 -7.77 -20.46
C GLN A 3 -3.78 -7.27 -19.28
N LYS A 4 -2.49 -7.59 -19.27
CA LYS A 4 -1.58 -7.11 -18.23
C LYS A 4 -1.52 -5.59 -18.17
N ALA A 5 -1.39 -4.93 -19.34
CA ALA A 5 -1.35 -3.48 -19.41
C ALA A 5 -2.65 -2.85 -18.93
N GLU A 6 -3.79 -3.47 -19.23
CA GLU A 6 -5.09 -3.00 -18.76
C GLU A 6 -5.20 -3.12 -17.24
N LEU A 7 -4.74 -4.22 -16.64
CA LEU A 7 -4.72 -4.39 -15.20
C LEU A 7 -3.82 -3.38 -14.52
N GLU A 8 -2.65 -3.12 -15.09
CA GLU A 8 -1.73 -2.13 -14.54
C GLU A 8 -2.34 -0.73 -14.55
N GLN A 9 -3.08 -0.38 -15.62
CA GLN A 9 -3.76 0.91 -15.67
C GLN A 9 -4.89 1.00 -14.65
N LEU A 10 -5.65 -0.08 -14.45
CA LEU A 10 -6.69 -0.12 -13.42
C LEU A 10 -6.09 0.11 -12.04
N LEU A 11 -4.95 -0.53 -11.75
CA LEU A 11 -4.27 -0.34 -10.47
C LEU A 11 -3.81 1.09 -10.28
N ARG A 12 -3.17 1.68 -11.29
CA ARG A 12 -2.70 3.07 -11.21
C ARG A 12 -3.85 4.03 -10.96
N LYS A 13 -4.98 3.83 -11.63
CA LYS A 13 -6.16 4.67 -11.44
C LYS A 13 -6.71 4.52 -10.02
N LEU A 14 -6.83 3.30 -9.52
CA LEU A 14 -7.30 3.05 -8.16
C LEU A 14 -6.38 3.73 -7.16
N PHE A 15 -5.08 3.51 -7.26
CA PHE A 15 -4.11 4.00 -6.29
C PHE A 15 -4.03 5.52 -6.27
N SER A 16 -4.08 6.16 -7.44
CA SER A 16 -4.05 7.62 -7.49
C SER A 16 -5.33 8.26 -6.94
N GLY A 17 -6.45 7.53 -6.97
CA GLY A 17 -7.73 8.03 -6.50
C GLY A 17 -7.99 7.80 -5.01
N GLN A 18 -7.15 7.05 -4.31
CA GLN A 18 -7.35 6.71 -2.91
C GLN A 18 -6.21 7.24 -2.06
N LEU A 19 -6.54 7.81 -0.89
CA LEU A 19 -5.54 8.35 0.04
C LEU A 19 -5.09 7.32 1.07
N LEU A 20 -6.01 6.45 1.50
CA LEU A 20 -5.80 5.54 2.61
C LEU A 20 -5.90 4.09 2.18
N ALA A 21 -5.20 3.25 2.89
CA ALA A 21 -5.24 1.79 2.72
C ALA A 21 -5.31 1.13 4.10
N VAL A 22 -5.78 -0.11 4.13
CA VAL A 22 -5.71 -0.94 5.33
C VAL A 22 -4.43 -1.75 5.25
N LEU A 23 -3.56 -1.57 6.23
CA LEU A 23 -2.33 -2.35 6.34
C LEU A 23 -2.56 -3.49 7.32
N GLY A 24 -2.33 -4.72 6.86
CA GLY A 24 -2.38 -5.91 7.69
C GLY A 24 -0.98 -6.37 8.05
N THR A 25 -0.69 -6.46 9.35
CA THR A 25 0.58 -6.95 9.86
C THR A 25 0.34 -8.11 10.81
N GLN A 26 1.38 -8.86 11.10
CA GLN A 26 1.29 -9.95 12.04
C GLN A 26 1.84 -9.55 13.40
N SER A 27 1.12 -9.90 14.46
CA SER A 27 1.56 -9.71 15.84
C SER A 27 1.58 -11.05 16.54
N GLN A 28 2.15 -11.07 17.77
CA GLN A 28 2.18 -12.29 18.58
C GLN A 28 0.79 -12.83 18.92
N SER A 29 -0.22 -11.93 18.99
CA SER A 29 -1.60 -12.30 19.30
C SER A 29 -2.46 -12.51 18.05
N GLY A 30 -1.87 -12.49 16.86
CA GLY A 30 -2.56 -12.69 15.58
C GLY A 30 -2.42 -11.52 14.63
N PRO A 31 -3.20 -11.51 13.53
CA PRO A 31 -3.15 -10.41 12.57
C PRO A 31 -3.62 -9.09 13.19
N TYR A 32 -3.04 -7.99 12.72
CA TYR A 32 -3.37 -6.66 13.18
C TYR A 32 -3.58 -5.75 11.96
N GLY A 33 -4.70 -5.02 11.93
CA GLY A 33 -5.05 -4.13 10.82
C GLY A 33 -5.17 -2.69 11.27
N ASN A 34 -4.70 -1.76 10.42
CA ASN A 34 -4.83 -0.34 10.69
C ASN A 34 -4.79 0.46 9.40
N LEU A 35 -5.25 1.72 9.47
CA LEU A 35 -5.25 2.61 8.31
C LEU A 35 -3.92 3.32 8.18
N VAL A 36 -3.45 3.44 6.95
CA VAL A 36 -2.23 4.21 6.61
C VAL A 36 -2.47 5.03 5.36
N ALA A 37 -1.85 6.20 5.27
CA ALA A 37 -1.74 6.94 4.03
C ALA A 37 -0.66 6.26 3.19
N PHE A 38 -0.90 6.08 1.89
CA PHE A 38 0.02 5.32 1.04
C PHE A 38 0.32 6.05 -0.26
N TYR A 39 1.41 5.68 -0.90
CA TYR A 39 1.77 6.07 -2.25
C TYR A 39 2.26 4.84 -3.01
N ALA A 40 1.73 4.61 -4.22
CA ALA A 40 2.19 3.53 -5.10
C ALA A 40 3.10 4.12 -6.18
N THR A 41 4.27 3.52 -6.39
CA THR A 41 5.16 3.95 -7.47
C THR A 41 4.55 3.62 -8.83
N ASP A 42 4.90 4.40 -9.86
CA ASP A 42 4.32 4.25 -11.19
C ASP A 42 4.60 2.89 -11.81
N ASP A 43 5.74 2.29 -11.45
CA ASP A 43 6.10 0.95 -11.94
C ASP A 43 5.37 -0.17 -11.19
N LEU A 44 4.57 0.16 -10.18
CA LEU A 44 3.80 -0.78 -9.36
C LEU A 44 4.66 -1.76 -8.56
N LYS A 45 5.95 -1.50 -8.43
CA LYS A 45 6.86 -2.38 -7.69
C LYS A 45 6.88 -2.09 -6.20
N HIS A 46 6.51 -0.88 -5.80
CA HIS A 46 6.59 -0.45 -4.40
C HIS A 46 5.36 0.35 -3.97
N LEU A 47 4.92 0.11 -2.73
CA LEU A 47 3.99 0.99 -2.05
C LEU A 47 4.67 1.56 -0.81
N LEU A 48 4.51 2.87 -0.60
CA LEU A 48 5.17 3.59 0.49
C LEU A 48 4.15 3.94 1.56
N PHE A 49 4.57 3.89 2.80
CA PHE A 49 3.81 4.44 3.93
C PHE A 49 4.77 4.86 5.03
N ALA A 50 4.28 5.67 5.96
CA ALA A 50 5.11 6.19 7.04
C ALA A 50 4.49 5.84 8.39
N THR A 51 5.34 5.60 9.39
CA THR A 51 4.91 5.30 10.75
C THR A 51 5.97 5.75 11.74
N THR A 52 5.54 6.08 12.97
CA THR A 52 6.48 6.31 14.07
C THR A 52 7.07 4.98 14.53
N ARG A 53 8.36 5.00 14.87
CA ARG A 53 9.06 3.77 15.31
C ARG A 53 8.52 3.22 16.63
N SER A 54 7.80 4.01 17.40
CA SER A 54 7.22 3.58 18.67
C SER A 54 5.85 2.90 18.53
N THR A 55 5.33 2.72 17.31
CA THR A 55 4.00 2.12 17.10
C THR A 55 4.06 0.59 17.13
N ARG A 56 2.90 -0.02 17.44
CA ARG A 56 2.74 -1.48 17.34
C ARG A 56 2.98 -1.95 15.91
N LYS A 57 2.52 -1.19 14.94
CA LYS A 57 2.71 -1.44 13.52
C LYS A 57 4.20 -1.60 13.18
N TYR A 58 5.04 -0.67 13.63
CA TYR A 58 6.47 -0.76 13.38
C TYR A 58 7.12 -1.98 14.05
N ASP A 59 6.73 -2.27 15.29
CA ASP A 59 7.23 -3.44 16.00
C ASP A 59 6.86 -4.74 15.28
N ASN A 60 5.61 -4.85 14.82
CA ASN A 60 5.15 -6.02 14.05
C ASN A 60 5.98 -6.20 12.78
N LEU A 61 6.24 -5.12 12.06
CA LEU A 61 6.99 -5.14 10.80
C LEU A 61 8.45 -5.55 11.00
N SER A 62 9.05 -5.13 12.12
CA SER A 62 10.43 -5.50 12.45
C SER A 62 10.59 -6.99 12.69
N ARG A 63 9.55 -7.64 13.18
CA ARG A 63 9.55 -9.08 13.48
C ARG A 63 9.14 -9.92 12.29
N THR A 64 8.12 -9.47 11.55
CA THR A 64 7.55 -10.20 10.41
C THR A 64 7.32 -9.20 9.27
N PRO A 65 8.25 -9.13 8.32
CA PRO A 65 8.17 -8.11 7.26
C PRO A 65 7.13 -8.40 6.18
N GLN A 66 6.57 -9.61 6.12
CA GLN A 66 5.53 -9.92 5.16
C GLN A 66 4.21 -9.26 5.57
N VAL A 67 3.59 -8.55 4.64
CA VAL A 67 2.37 -7.76 4.90
C VAL A 67 1.34 -7.95 3.81
N ALA A 68 0.09 -7.61 4.16
CA ALA A 68 -0.99 -7.41 3.21
C ALA A 68 -1.47 -5.96 3.32
N MET A 69 -1.78 -5.35 2.18
CA MET A 69 -2.38 -4.02 2.17
C MET A 69 -3.62 -4.06 1.28
N VAL A 70 -4.74 -3.55 1.78
CA VAL A 70 -6.00 -3.54 1.03
C VAL A 70 -6.35 -2.11 0.65
N ILE A 71 -6.58 -1.90 -0.65
CA ILE A 71 -6.98 -0.62 -1.21
C ILE A 71 -8.25 -0.86 -2.03
N ASP A 72 -9.27 -0.04 -1.84
CA ASP A 72 -10.55 -0.20 -2.52
C ASP A 72 -11.20 1.14 -2.83
N ASN A 73 -12.19 1.10 -3.73
CA ASN A 73 -12.94 2.30 -4.11
C ASN A 73 -14.41 2.22 -3.71
N ARG A 74 -14.73 1.51 -2.63
CA ARG A 74 -16.11 1.40 -2.14
C ARG A 74 -16.72 2.77 -1.84
N SER A 75 -18.04 2.88 -2.07
CA SER A 75 -18.82 4.06 -1.73
C SER A 75 -19.69 3.85 -0.50
N ASN A 76 -19.71 2.64 0.06
CA ASN A 76 -20.56 2.19 1.17
C ASN A 76 -22.04 2.24 0.78
N LYS A 77 -22.32 1.87 -0.48
CA LYS A 77 -23.67 1.74 -1.03
C LYS A 77 -23.85 0.36 -1.62
N GLU A 78 -25.10 -0.04 -1.80
CA GLU A 78 -25.43 -1.37 -2.34
C GLU A 78 -24.78 -1.65 -3.70
N GLY A 79 -24.62 -0.60 -4.52
CA GLY A 79 -23.95 -0.72 -5.82
C GLY A 79 -22.51 -1.22 -5.73
N ASP A 80 -21.87 -1.13 -4.56
CA ASP A 80 -20.51 -1.63 -4.36
C ASP A 80 -20.38 -3.11 -4.68
N PHE A 81 -21.44 -3.90 -4.51
CA PHE A 81 -21.41 -5.33 -4.82
C PHE A 81 -21.12 -5.61 -6.30
N HIS A 82 -21.39 -4.65 -7.18
CA HIS A 82 -21.18 -4.80 -8.62
C HIS A 82 -20.09 -3.87 -9.16
N GLU A 83 -19.89 -2.71 -8.53
CA GLU A 83 -19.06 -1.64 -9.08
C GLU A 83 -17.74 -1.44 -8.35
N ALA A 84 -17.66 -1.83 -7.07
CA ALA A 84 -16.44 -1.61 -6.31
C ALA A 84 -15.34 -2.59 -6.72
N MET A 85 -14.11 -2.08 -6.66
CA MET A 85 -12.90 -2.88 -6.87
C MET A 85 -12.08 -2.83 -5.60
N ALA A 86 -11.56 -3.98 -5.19
CA ALA A 86 -10.66 -4.09 -4.05
C ALA A 86 -9.39 -4.81 -4.47
N VAL A 87 -8.27 -4.32 -4.00
CA VAL A 87 -6.96 -4.92 -4.30
C VAL A 87 -6.28 -5.27 -3.00
N THR A 88 -5.81 -6.52 -2.90
CA THR A 88 -4.92 -6.93 -1.82
C THR A 88 -3.51 -7.01 -2.38
N VAL A 89 -2.61 -6.26 -1.76
CA VAL A 89 -1.19 -6.25 -2.10
C VAL A 89 -0.48 -7.15 -1.10
N ILE A 90 0.28 -8.11 -1.59
CA ILE A 90 1.16 -8.95 -0.74
C ILE A 90 2.60 -8.62 -1.07
N GLY A 91 3.39 -8.38 -0.05
CA GLY A 91 4.80 -8.09 -0.23
C GLY A 91 5.57 -8.06 1.08
N ASN A 92 6.82 -7.64 0.98
CA ASN A 92 7.73 -7.54 2.13
C ASN A 92 8.11 -6.09 2.35
N VAL A 93 8.12 -5.68 3.62
CA VAL A 93 8.43 -4.30 4.01
C VAL A 93 9.90 -4.15 4.29
N LYS A 94 10.46 -3.04 3.82
CA LYS A 94 11.79 -2.57 4.18
C LYS A 94 11.74 -1.10 4.52
N GLU A 95 12.53 -0.66 5.49
CA GLU A 95 12.67 0.76 5.75
C GLU A 95 13.47 1.40 4.62
N VAL A 96 12.99 2.55 4.14
CA VAL A 96 13.67 3.29 3.08
C VAL A 96 14.84 4.06 3.68
N GLY A 97 16.02 3.89 3.09
CA GLY A 97 17.22 4.58 3.52
C GLY A 97 18.15 4.83 2.36
N GLY A 98 19.30 5.46 2.64
CA GLY A 98 20.31 5.73 1.63
C GLY A 98 19.85 6.70 0.55
N PRO A 99 20.36 6.55 -0.68
CA PRO A 99 20.11 7.52 -1.77
C PRO A 99 18.64 7.63 -2.19
N GLU A 100 17.86 6.54 -2.05
CA GLU A 100 16.46 6.56 -2.49
C GLU A 100 15.52 7.25 -1.51
N LYS A 101 15.96 7.52 -0.27
CA LYS A 101 15.09 8.06 0.76
C LYS A 101 14.50 9.41 0.37
N GLU A 102 15.32 10.32 -0.12
CA GLU A 102 14.84 11.65 -0.49
C GLU A 102 13.89 11.61 -1.68
N GLN A 103 14.16 10.72 -2.64
CA GLN A 103 13.30 10.56 -3.81
C GLN A 103 11.93 10.02 -3.40
N PHE A 104 11.88 8.94 -2.65
CA PHE A 104 10.61 8.33 -2.21
C PHE A 104 9.83 9.24 -1.27
N LYS A 105 10.54 9.94 -0.39
CA LYS A 105 9.94 10.91 0.51
C LYS A 105 9.26 12.04 -0.27
N ALA A 106 9.91 12.55 -1.31
CA ALA A 106 9.34 13.59 -2.16
C ALA A 106 8.07 13.11 -2.87
N LEU A 107 8.07 11.88 -3.39
CA LEU A 107 6.90 11.28 -4.03
C LEU A 107 5.74 11.11 -3.04
N TYR A 108 6.04 10.60 -1.85
CA TYR A 108 5.04 10.40 -0.80
C TYR A 108 4.40 11.73 -0.38
N LEU A 109 5.23 12.75 -0.16
CA LEU A 109 4.76 14.07 0.28
C LEU A 109 4.05 14.85 -0.82
N ALA A 110 4.35 14.59 -2.10
CA ALA A 110 3.62 15.18 -3.21
C ALA A 110 2.14 14.75 -3.18
N LYS A 111 1.88 13.50 -2.80
CA LYS A 111 0.51 12.99 -2.64
C LYS A 111 -0.11 13.44 -1.31
N HIS A 112 0.70 13.50 -0.25
CA HIS A 112 0.25 13.76 1.11
C HIS A 112 0.95 14.98 1.72
N PRO A 113 0.73 16.20 1.18
CA PRO A 113 1.44 17.38 1.69
C PRO A 113 1.11 17.69 3.15
N GLY A 114 -0.07 17.29 3.64
CA GLY A 114 -0.45 17.49 5.04
C GLY A 114 0.35 16.65 6.02
N LEU A 115 1.13 15.69 5.54
CA LEU A 115 1.96 14.83 6.41
C LEU A 115 3.42 15.28 6.47
N PHE A 116 3.75 16.47 5.96
CA PHE A 116 5.13 16.95 5.90
C PHE A 116 5.82 16.92 7.27
N ASP A 117 5.21 17.53 8.29
CA ASP A 117 5.81 17.58 9.62
C ASP A 117 5.97 16.19 10.22
N PHE A 118 4.97 15.33 10.03
CA PHE A 118 5.01 13.95 10.50
C PHE A 118 6.20 13.18 9.89
N VAL A 119 6.35 13.27 8.58
CA VAL A 119 7.39 12.52 7.86
C VAL A 119 8.80 13.09 8.15
N GLN A 120 8.91 14.39 8.41
CA GLN A 120 10.20 15.01 8.73
C GLN A 120 10.68 14.70 10.14
N SER A 121 9.81 14.21 11.02
CA SER A 121 10.21 13.87 12.39
C SER A 121 11.28 12.80 12.40
N PRO A 122 12.35 12.93 13.22
CA PRO A 122 13.35 11.88 13.36
C PRO A 122 12.79 10.56 13.88
N ALA A 123 11.65 10.60 14.58
CA ALA A 123 10.98 9.38 15.07
C ALA A 123 10.19 8.66 13.98
N CYS A 124 10.00 9.27 12.82
CA CYS A 124 9.23 8.69 11.73
C CYS A 124 10.11 7.83 10.82
N ALA A 125 9.60 6.67 10.45
CA ALA A 125 10.20 5.80 9.45
C ALA A 125 9.37 5.84 8.18
N LEU A 126 10.01 5.99 7.03
CA LEU A 126 9.39 5.79 5.73
C LEU A 126 9.67 4.37 5.31
N LEU A 127 8.61 3.63 5.00
CA LEU A 127 8.69 2.20 4.70
C LEU A 127 8.23 1.96 3.27
N LYS A 128 8.81 0.94 2.63
CA LYS A 128 8.35 0.51 1.31
C LYS A 128 7.96 -0.97 1.37
N ILE A 129 6.86 -1.30 0.71
CA ILE A 129 6.46 -2.68 0.45
C ILE A 129 7.04 -3.05 -0.91
N GLU A 130 7.90 -4.05 -0.95
CA GLU A 130 8.33 -4.66 -2.20
C GLU A 130 7.25 -5.64 -2.61
N VAL A 131 6.50 -5.30 -3.65
CA VAL A 131 5.30 -6.03 -4.03
C VAL A 131 5.65 -7.35 -4.70
N GLY A 132 5.01 -8.43 -4.25
CA GLY A 132 5.07 -9.73 -4.91
C GLY A 132 3.86 -9.97 -5.79
N THR A 133 2.67 -9.73 -5.28
CA THR A 133 1.42 -10.03 -6.00
C THR A 133 0.34 -9.02 -5.65
N TYR A 134 -0.44 -8.66 -6.66
CA TYR A 134 -1.71 -7.96 -6.50
C TYR A 134 -2.84 -8.93 -6.76
N TYR A 135 -3.75 -9.07 -5.79
CA TYR A 135 -5.01 -9.81 -5.97
C TYR A 135 -6.11 -8.77 -6.19
N ILE A 136 -6.67 -8.76 -7.40
CA ILE A 136 -7.65 -7.75 -7.83
C ILE A 136 -9.03 -8.39 -7.83
N VAL A 137 -9.93 -7.88 -7.00
CA VAL A 137 -11.30 -8.40 -6.89
C VAL A 137 -12.26 -7.38 -7.48
N ARG A 138 -13.03 -7.81 -8.47
CA ARG A 138 -14.06 -7.00 -9.13
C ARG A 138 -15.36 -7.79 -9.14
N GLN A 139 -16.48 -7.09 -9.27
CA GLN A 139 -17.79 -7.71 -9.37
C GLN A 139 -18.01 -8.73 -8.24
N PHE A 140 -17.63 -8.32 -7.05
CA PHE A 140 -17.82 -9.02 -5.77
C PHE A 140 -16.93 -10.23 -5.57
N GLN A 141 -16.79 -11.13 -6.56
CA GLN A 141 -16.00 -12.36 -6.36
C GLN A 141 -15.08 -12.71 -7.53
N GLN A 142 -14.96 -11.86 -8.52
CA GLN A 142 -14.07 -12.11 -9.64
C GLN A 142 -12.64 -11.71 -9.26
N VAL A 143 -11.76 -12.69 -9.06
CA VAL A 143 -10.38 -12.48 -8.63
C VAL A 143 -9.43 -12.64 -9.81
N THR A 144 -8.55 -11.66 -9.96
CA THR A 144 -7.45 -11.69 -10.93
C THR A 144 -6.15 -11.44 -10.20
N GLU A 145 -5.09 -12.19 -10.55
CA GLU A 145 -3.77 -12.02 -9.93
C GLU A 145 -2.81 -11.36 -10.90
N LEU A 146 -2.02 -10.45 -10.40
CA LEU A 146 -0.91 -9.84 -11.13
C LEU A 146 0.36 -10.02 -10.32
N HIS A 147 1.31 -10.81 -10.83
CA HIS A 147 2.58 -11.07 -10.18
C HIS A 147 3.60 -10.06 -10.67
N ILE A 148 4.36 -9.50 -9.74
CA ILE A 148 5.36 -8.48 -10.02
C ILE A 148 6.74 -9.13 -9.98
N THR A 149 7.48 -8.97 -11.08
CA THR A 149 8.87 -9.44 -11.17
C THR A 149 9.79 -8.38 -10.58
N PRO A 150 10.76 -8.81 -9.76
CA PRO A 150 11.71 -7.86 -9.17
C PRO A 150 12.50 -7.06 -10.18
#